data_0e74b04d6d13bce35b7ba9e9ea8cadfb
#
_entry.id   0e74b04d6d13bce35b7ba9e9ea8cadfb
#
_cell.length_a   1.000
_cell.length_b   1.000
_cell.length_c   1.000
_cell.angle_alpha   90.00
_cell.angle_beta   90.00
_cell.angle_gamma   90.00
#
_symmetry.space_group_name_H-M   'P 1'
#
loop_
_entity.id
_entity.type
_entity.pdbx_description
1 polymer ?
#
loop_
_entity_poly.entity_id
_entity_poly.type
_entity_poly.pdbx_seq_one_letter_code
_entity_poly.pdbx_strand_id
1 'polypeptide(L)'
;MDTQPEREQAVKRAQRTGIKLFLTLPILSWALYDFANTIFSSNIVTIFFPFYLQEAVGENASMNQVASTFISYSNAAASFLLVIFTPLFGVLIDRTGRKKKYIGLFTMICVLCTILMGVFAGASFQKDIYGLPLSLILVVVMFVTAKFFYHSSLVFYDTILADLGTKEEIPLLSGFGIAIGYIGTLAGLTVYLLVGNQDFHRAFIPSALLFLLFSLPYLLFTKEKRKPEPKEKKSFFSGYREIVQTFKDIRLYKPVFLFMIAYFFLNDALATAIAMMAVYSKTVIGFTTGQFVLLYLVSTVSSIIGSFLLGFVTKKIGAKHAVSLVAAIMITALTIGACTTSKVLFWIAGSLFGISLGGTWVASRTLIIELTPEHKRGEFFGLFALSGKISSIFGPVLYGSITLLFRDLGNMASRMAFGSLVLLAAIGLIIHQNVKAKA
;
A
#
# COMPACT_ATOMS: atom_id res chain seq x y z
N MET A 1 1.27 16.92 -36.59
CA MET A 1 2.70 17.11 -36.91
C MET A 1 3.47 16.94 -35.61
N ASP A 2 4.14 15.80 -35.45
CA ASP A 2 5.01 15.57 -34.29
C ASP A 2 6.17 16.55 -34.32
N THR A 3 6.37 17.26 -33.22
CA THR A 3 7.47 18.22 -33.11
C THR A 3 8.80 17.48 -33.03
N GLN A 4 9.89 18.07 -33.58
CA GLN A 4 11.25 17.49 -33.52
C GLN A 4 11.66 16.94 -32.14
N PRO A 5 11.33 17.62 -31.00
CA PRO A 5 11.65 17.10 -29.67
C PRO A 5 10.85 15.84 -29.30
N GLU A 6 9.67 15.61 -29.83
CA GLU A 6 8.91 14.37 -29.60
C GLU A 6 9.50 13.19 -30.36
N ARG A 7 10.01 13.41 -31.59
CA ARG A 7 10.74 12.38 -32.33
C ARG A 7 12.07 12.02 -31.70
N GLU A 8 12.85 12.99 -31.19
CA GLU A 8 14.08 12.70 -30.46
C GLU A 8 13.84 11.96 -29.15
N GLN A 9 12.75 12.28 -28.43
CA GLN A 9 12.35 11.54 -27.24
C GLN A 9 11.87 10.12 -27.58
N ALA A 10 11.13 9.94 -28.67
CA ALA A 10 10.70 8.62 -29.16
C ALA A 10 11.92 7.76 -29.58
N VAL A 11 12.89 8.34 -30.30
CA VAL A 11 14.13 7.64 -30.69
C VAL A 11 14.98 7.27 -29.46
N LYS A 12 15.13 8.18 -28.49
CA LYS A 12 15.82 7.88 -27.21
C LYS A 12 15.07 6.83 -26.37
N ARG A 13 13.75 6.75 -26.46
CA ARG A 13 12.94 5.69 -25.81
C ARG A 13 13.07 4.35 -26.52
N ALA A 14 13.11 4.31 -27.85
CA ALA A 14 13.28 3.09 -28.64
C ALA A 14 14.62 2.37 -28.38
N GLN A 15 15.61 3.05 -27.79
CA GLN A 15 16.93 2.49 -27.45
C GLN A 15 17.02 1.88 -26.03
N ARG A 16 15.92 1.90 -25.23
CA ARG A 16 15.92 1.36 -23.86
C ARG A 16 15.58 -0.12 -23.87
N THR A 17 16.59 -0.99 -24.05
CA THR A 17 16.41 -2.45 -23.97
C THR A 17 17.13 -3.04 -22.76
N GLY A 18 16.55 -4.07 -22.15
CA GLY A 18 17.15 -4.82 -21.07
C GLY A 18 17.40 -4.01 -19.78
N ILE A 19 18.51 -4.26 -19.12
CA ILE A 19 18.92 -3.62 -17.84
C ILE A 19 18.99 -2.10 -17.95
N LYS A 20 19.33 -1.55 -19.12
CA LYS A 20 19.42 -0.11 -19.34
C LYS A 20 18.10 0.63 -19.12
N LEU A 21 16.95 -0.06 -19.24
CA LEU A 21 15.63 0.51 -18.91
C LEU A 21 15.58 0.92 -17.44
N PHE A 22 15.99 0.04 -16.54
CA PHE A 22 15.88 0.24 -15.09
C PHE A 22 16.91 1.24 -14.54
N LEU A 23 18.06 1.37 -15.19
CA LEU A 23 19.17 2.21 -14.71
C LEU A 23 19.07 3.69 -15.11
N THR A 24 17.97 4.13 -15.69
CA THR A 24 17.79 5.56 -15.98
C THR A 24 17.49 6.34 -14.70
N LEU A 25 18.08 7.53 -14.57
CA LEU A 25 17.96 8.36 -13.37
C LEU A 25 16.49 8.62 -12.93
N PRO A 26 15.51 8.91 -13.84
CA PRO A 26 14.12 9.07 -13.44
C PRO A 26 13.49 7.80 -12.89
N ILE A 27 13.81 6.62 -13.45
CA ILE A 27 13.26 5.34 -13.02
C ILE A 27 13.88 4.90 -11.70
N LEU A 28 15.21 5.01 -11.56
CA LEU A 28 15.87 4.71 -10.29
C LEU A 28 15.41 5.61 -9.16
N SER A 29 15.28 6.91 -9.40
CA SER A 29 14.83 7.85 -8.38
C SER A 29 13.37 7.59 -7.99
N TRP A 30 12.51 7.20 -8.95
CA TRP A 30 11.14 6.79 -8.68
C TRP A 30 11.09 5.49 -7.85
N ALA A 31 11.88 4.48 -8.20
CA ALA A 31 11.96 3.22 -7.45
C ALA A 31 12.53 3.43 -6.04
N LEU A 32 13.54 4.33 -5.86
CA LEU A 32 14.06 4.70 -4.55
C LEU A 32 13.02 5.43 -3.68
N TYR A 33 12.06 6.11 -4.28
CA TYR A 33 10.95 6.67 -3.51
C TYR A 33 10.01 5.57 -2.99
N ASP A 34 9.80 4.48 -3.74
CA ASP A 34 9.05 3.29 -3.27
C ASP A 34 9.80 2.57 -2.14
N PHE A 35 11.12 2.43 -2.28
CA PHE A 35 12.01 1.95 -1.21
C PHE A 35 11.85 2.79 0.08
N ALA A 36 11.84 4.12 -0.04
CA ALA A 36 11.64 5.02 1.09
C ALA A 36 10.26 4.84 1.73
N ASN A 37 9.22 4.76 0.92
CA ASN A 37 7.84 4.55 1.36
C ASN A 37 7.66 3.29 2.18
N THR A 38 8.28 2.18 1.77
CA THR A 38 8.16 0.92 2.49
C THR A 38 8.93 0.93 3.80
N ILE A 39 10.04 1.70 3.93
CA ILE A 39 10.69 1.93 5.23
C ILE A 39 9.70 2.56 6.21
N PHE A 40 9.00 3.64 5.80
CA PHE A 40 8.01 4.28 6.68
C PHE A 40 6.88 3.33 7.03
N SER A 41 6.32 2.64 6.05
CA SER A 41 5.20 1.71 6.25
C SER A 41 5.56 0.55 7.19
N SER A 42 6.69 -0.09 6.97
CA SER A 42 7.13 -1.22 7.79
C SER A 42 7.51 -0.78 9.21
N ASN A 43 8.36 0.25 9.32
CA ASN A 43 8.90 0.65 10.60
C ASN A 43 7.86 1.40 11.44
N ILE A 44 7.25 2.46 10.90
CA ILE A 44 6.38 3.32 11.68
C ILE A 44 4.98 2.71 11.81
N VAL A 45 4.34 2.35 10.68
CA VAL A 45 2.93 1.94 10.72
C VAL A 45 2.76 0.52 11.26
N THR A 46 3.69 -0.39 10.92
CA THR A 46 3.50 -1.83 11.20
C THR A 46 4.21 -2.29 12.48
N ILE A 47 5.38 -1.73 12.83
CA ILE A 47 6.23 -2.27 13.90
C ILE A 47 6.34 -1.31 15.07
N PHE A 48 7.05 -0.20 14.92
CA PHE A 48 7.52 0.59 16.07
C PHE A 48 6.43 1.40 16.74
N PHE A 49 5.46 1.97 16.02
CA PHE A 49 4.35 2.68 16.66
C PHE A 49 3.43 1.75 17.46
N PRO A 50 2.99 0.58 16.94
CA PRO A 50 2.25 -0.39 17.76
C PRO A 50 3.01 -0.86 18.99
N PHE A 51 4.32 -1.15 18.89
CA PHE A 51 5.11 -1.56 20.03
C PHE A 51 5.31 -0.44 21.06
N TYR A 52 5.56 0.80 20.56
CA TYR A 52 5.62 1.96 21.45
C TYR A 52 4.31 2.16 22.22
N LEU A 53 3.16 2.00 21.59
CA LEU A 53 1.88 2.12 22.28
C LEU A 53 1.68 1.05 23.35
N GLN A 54 2.07 -0.19 23.06
CA GLN A 54 2.04 -1.27 24.06
C GLN A 54 2.96 -0.96 25.26
N GLU A 55 4.17 -0.46 24.98
CA GLU A 55 5.12 -0.07 26.01
C GLU A 55 4.62 1.13 26.84
N ALA A 56 4.08 2.17 26.19
CA ALA A 56 3.62 3.40 26.82
C ALA A 56 2.37 3.23 27.69
N VAL A 57 1.49 2.30 27.33
CA VAL A 57 0.21 2.05 28.03
C VAL A 57 0.40 1.04 29.17
N GLY A 58 1.43 0.18 29.12
CA GLY A 58 1.80 -0.80 30.15
C GLY A 58 1.43 -2.25 29.80
N GLU A 59 2.00 -3.18 30.57
CA GLU A 59 2.00 -4.62 30.25
C GLU A 59 0.78 -5.42 30.78
N ASN A 60 -0.14 -4.81 31.52
CA ASN A 60 -1.30 -5.51 32.05
C ASN A 60 -2.32 -5.85 30.96
N ALA A 61 -3.03 -6.98 31.07
CA ALA A 61 -3.97 -7.47 30.05
C ALA A 61 -5.06 -6.43 29.66
N SER A 62 -5.56 -5.64 30.61
CA SER A 62 -6.50 -4.54 30.36
C SER A 62 -5.82 -3.39 29.59
N MET A 63 -4.57 -3.10 29.88
CA MET A 63 -3.80 -2.04 29.23
C MET A 63 -3.38 -2.43 27.80
N ASN A 64 -3.08 -3.71 27.54
CA ASN A 64 -2.89 -4.22 26.18
C ASN A 64 -4.13 -4.04 25.30
N GLN A 65 -5.33 -4.17 25.88
CA GLN A 65 -6.58 -3.90 25.17
C GLN A 65 -6.74 -2.41 24.87
N VAL A 66 -6.34 -1.53 25.80
CA VAL A 66 -6.31 -0.08 25.59
C VAL A 66 -5.34 0.28 24.47
N ALA A 67 -4.12 -0.26 24.47
CA ALA A 67 -3.14 -0.04 23.41
C ALA A 67 -3.68 -0.49 22.04
N SER A 68 -4.28 -1.66 21.94
CA SER A 68 -4.94 -2.17 20.75
C SER A 68 -6.05 -1.23 20.25
N THR A 69 -6.82 -0.66 21.17
CA THR A 69 -7.88 0.31 20.86
C THR A 69 -7.29 1.60 20.28
N PHE A 70 -6.22 2.13 20.88
CA PHE A 70 -5.52 3.31 20.36
C PHE A 70 -4.92 3.08 18.98
N ILE A 71 -4.31 1.92 18.75
CA ILE A 71 -3.80 1.54 17.42
C ILE A 71 -4.93 1.52 16.40
N SER A 72 -6.04 0.87 16.74
CA SER A 72 -7.20 0.74 15.85
C SER A 72 -7.83 2.08 15.53
N TYR A 73 -8.07 2.93 16.53
CA TYR A 73 -8.68 4.24 16.33
C TYR A 73 -7.74 5.21 15.60
N SER A 74 -6.44 5.18 15.88
CA SER A 74 -5.45 5.98 15.14
C SER A 74 -5.41 5.61 13.65
N ASN A 75 -5.45 4.30 13.37
CA ASN A 75 -5.52 3.80 12.00
C ASN A 75 -6.84 4.15 11.31
N ALA A 76 -7.96 4.04 12.03
CA ALA A 76 -9.28 4.40 11.53
C ALA A 76 -9.40 5.91 11.24
N ALA A 77 -8.89 6.77 12.12
CA ALA A 77 -8.90 8.21 11.94
C ALA A 77 -8.12 8.63 10.68
N ALA A 78 -6.90 8.08 10.49
CA ALA A 78 -6.11 8.34 9.29
C ALA A 78 -6.85 7.85 8.02
N SER A 79 -7.46 6.66 8.07
CA SER A 79 -8.21 6.10 6.96
C SER A 79 -9.47 6.90 6.64
N PHE A 80 -10.17 7.39 7.64
CA PHE A 80 -11.35 8.25 7.46
C PHE A 80 -10.99 9.55 6.72
N LEU A 81 -9.91 10.21 7.11
CA LEU A 81 -9.42 11.39 6.39
C LEU A 81 -9.06 11.05 4.94
N LEU A 82 -8.43 9.89 4.70
CA LEU A 82 -8.09 9.45 3.36
C LEU A 82 -9.32 9.19 2.50
N VAL A 83 -10.37 8.58 3.03
CA VAL A 83 -11.64 8.36 2.31
C VAL A 83 -12.22 9.68 1.80
N ILE A 84 -12.13 10.74 2.61
CA ILE A 84 -12.61 12.08 2.23
C ILE A 84 -11.70 12.71 1.17
N PHE A 85 -10.39 12.74 1.39
CA PHE A 85 -9.48 13.58 0.59
C PHE A 85 -8.90 12.88 -0.65
N THR A 86 -8.78 11.55 -0.66
CA THR A 86 -8.16 10.81 -1.79
C THR A 86 -8.80 11.09 -3.15
N PRO A 87 -10.13 11.12 -3.30
CA PRO A 87 -10.74 11.45 -4.59
C PRO A 87 -10.42 12.87 -5.04
N LEU A 88 -10.35 13.82 -4.11
CA LEU A 88 -10.00 15.21 -4.41
C LEU A 88 -8.54 15.35 -4.87
N PHE A 89 -7.64 14.56 -4.32
CA PHE A 89 -6.25 14.52 -4.77
C PHE A 89 -6.16 14.03 -6.22
N GLY A 90 -6.97 13.02 -6.60
CA GLY A 90 -7.06 12.57 -7.97
C GLY A 90 -7.45 13.69 -8.93
N VAL A 91 -8.51 14.44 -8.64
CA VAL A 91 -8.91 15.60 -9.43
C VAL A 91 -7.84 16.69 -9.46
N LEU A 92 -7.15 16.91 -8.33
CA LEU A 92 -6.06 17.88 -8.24
C LEU A 92 -4.89 17.52 -9.17
N ILE A 93 -4.58 16.24 -9.29
CA ILE A 93 -3.57 15.72 -10.24
C ILE A 93 -3.96 16.09 -11.68
N ASP A 94 -5.19 15.81 -12.07
CA ASP A 94 -5.65 16.05 -13.45
C ASP A 94 -5.72 17.52 -13.79
N ARG A 95 -6.09 18.37 -12.83
CA ARG A 95 -6.17 19.82 -13.01
C ARG A 95 -4.80 20.51 -13.08
N THR A 96 -3.86 20.11 -12.21
CA THR A 96 -2.61 20.86 -12.06
C THR A 96 -1.41 20.20 -12.73
N GLY A 97 -1.40 18.87 -12.84
CA GLY A 97 -0.25 18.09 -13.29
C GLY A 97 0.97 18.18 -12.37
N ARG A 98 0.89 18.88 -11.23
CA ARG A 98 2.02 19.18 -10.31
C ARG A 98 2.23 18.06 -9.30
N LYS A 99 2.48 16.83 -9.77
CA LYS A 99 2.60 15.64 -8.92
C LYS A 99 3.77 15.73 -7.94
N LYS A 100 4.96 16.04 -8.45
CA LYS A 100 6.21 16.14 -7.66
C LYS A 100 6.10 17.12 -6.51
N LYS A 101 5.49 18.30 -6.74
CA LYS A 101 5.31 19.32 -5.70
C LYS A 101 4.52 18.78 -4.50
N TYR A 102 3.41 18.07 -4.77
CA TYR A 102 2.56 17.53 -3.70
C TYR A 102 3.22 16.33 -3.03
N ILE A 103 3.88 15.45 -3.78
CA ILE A 103 4.68 14.35 -3.21
C ILE A 103 5.72 14.92 -2.23
N GLY A 104 6.49 15.93 -2.67
CA GLY A 104 7.52 16.55 -1.82
C GLY A 104 6.92 17.19 -0.57
N LEU A 105 5.85 17.98 -0.72
CA LEU A 105 5.19 18.63 0.42
C LEU A 105 4.68 17.60 1.44
N PHE A 106 3.97 16.57 0.97
CA PHE A 106 3.38 15.56 1.86
C PHE A 106 4.45 14.68 2.51
N THR A 107 5.52 14.33 1.78
CA THR A 107 6.68 13.64 2.35
C THR A 107 7.34 14.46 3.46
N MET A 108 7.56 15.77 3.24
CA MET A 108 8.17 16.62 4.26
C MET A 108 7.30 16.75 5.52
N ILE A 109 5.97 16.88 5.36
CA ILE A 109 5.05 16.89 6.51
C ILE A 109 5.09 15.54 7.24
N CYS A 110 5.07 14.43 6.52
CA CYS A 110 5.16 13.09 7.10
C CYS A 110 6.45 12.91 7.91
N VAL A 111 7.60 13.27 7.32
CA VAL A 111 8.92 13.21 7.99
C VAL A 111 8.93 14.07 9.25
N LEU A 112 8.46 15.32 9.16
CA LEU A 112 8.42 16.24 10.30
C LEU A 112 7.54 15.66 11.43
N CYS A 113 6.34 15.18 11.12
CA CYS A 113 5.47 14.56 12.11
C CYS A 113 6.12 13.33 12.75
N THR A 114 6.84 12.50 11.97
CA THR A 114 7.53 11.33 12.50
C THR A 114 8.71 11.70 13.41
N ILE A 115 9.45 12.75 13.08
CA ILE A 115 10.49 13.30 13.97
C ILE A 115 9.86 13.80 15.27
N LEU A 116 8.75 14.57 15.17
CA LEU A 116 8.02 15.07 16.34
C LEU A 116 7.46 13.92 17.20
N MET A 117 7.04 12.80 16.62
CA MET A 117 6.70 11.59 17.39
C MET A 117 7.86 11.16 18.28
N GLY A 118 9.08 11.09 17.73
CA GLY A 118 10.28 10.72 18.50
C GLY A 118 10.61 11.73 19.61
N VAL A 119 10.51 13.00 19.32
CA VAL A 119 10.75 14.08 20.30
C VAL A 119 9.71 14.03 21.41
N PHE A 120 8.42 13.93 21.10
CA PHE A 120 7.36 13.89 22.11
C PHE A 120 7.37 12.61 22.94
N ALA A 121 7.70 11.46 22.34
CA ALA A 121 7.81 10.22 23.06
C ALA A 121 8.98 10.20 24.05
N GLY A 122 10.09 10.87 23.71
CA GLY A 122 11.25 11.01 24.60
C GLY A 122 11.12 12.17 25.63
N ALA A 123 10.10 13.02 25.51
CA ALA A 123 9.91 14.15 26.40
C ALA A 123 9.04 13.78 27.62
N SER A 124 9.51 14.11 28.82
CA SER A 124 8.75 13.90 30.06
C SER A 124 7.83 15.09 30.32
N PHE A 125 6.60 15.04 29.81
CA PHE A 125 5.57 16.02 30.16
C PHE A 125 4.90 15.61 31.47
N GLN A 126 4.93 16.46 32.48
CA GLN A 126 4.27 16.22 33.78
C GLN A 126 2.75 16.44 33.75
N LYS A 127 2.15 16.54 32.59
CA LYS A 127 0.72 16.84 32.41
C LYS A 127 -0.02 15.65 31.86
N ASP A 128 -1.03 15.21 32.58
CA ASP A 128 -1.99 14.21 32.12
C ASP A 128 -3.29 14.87 31.68
N ILE A 129 -3.87 14.37 30.60
CA ILE A 129 -5.16 14.80 30.08
C ILE A 129 -6.06 13.55 30.07
N TYR A 130 -7.15 13.59 30.87
CA TYR A 130 -8.05 12.44 31.05
C TYR A 130 -7.35 11.14 31.49
N GLY A 131 -6.29 11.26 32.31
CA GLY A 131 -5.52 10.10 32.79
C GLY A 131 -4.54 9.52 31.77
N LEU A 132 -4.29 10.22 30.67
CA LEU A 132 -3.30 9.83 29.66
C LEU A 132 -2.16 10.84 29.63
N PRO A 133 -0.89 10.39 29.53
CA PRO A 133 0.24 11.28 29.36
C PRO A 133 0.09 12.16 28.11
N LEU A 134 0.35 13.45 28.26
CA LEU A 134 0.29 14.39 27.12
C LEU A 134 1.20 13.97 25.99
N SER A 135 2.38 13.39 26.29
CA SER A 135 3.31 12.83 25.29
C SER A 135 2.63 11.78 24.41
N LEU A 136 1.88 10.87 25.00
CA LEU A 136 1.17 9.82 24.27
C LEU A 136 0.13 10.40 23.30
N ILE A 137 -0.66 11.37 23.77
CA ILE A 137 -1.67 12.05 22.94
C ILE A 137 -1.01 12.75 21.74
N LEU A 138 0.10 13.46 21.99
CA LEU A 138 0.84 14.16 20.94
C LEU A 138 1.42 13.18 19.92
N VAL A 139 1.99 12.06 20.36
CA VAL A 139 2.52 11.02 19.47
C VAL A 139 1.41 10.43 18.60
N VAL A 140 0.24 10.12 19.16
CA VAL A 140 -0.91 9.60 18.42
C VAL A 140 -1.40 10.59 17.35
N VAL A 141 -1.50 11.88 17.71
CA VAL A 141 -1.90 12.93 16.76
C VAL A 141 -0.88 13.07 15.63
N MET A 142 0.41 13.05 15.95
CA MET A 142 1.49 13.11 14.95
C MET A 142 1.48 11.87 14.06
N PHE A 143 1.24 10.67 14.62
CA PHE A 143 1.11 9.44 13.85
C PHE A 143 -0.05 9.49 12.84
N VAL A 144 -1.25 9.89 13.28
CA VAL A 144 -2.43 10.02 12.41
C VAL A 144 -2.13 10.99 11.27
N THR A 145 -1.51 12.13 11.58
CA THR A 145 -1.12 13.14 10.60
C THR A 145 -0.05 12.60 9.63
N ALA A 146 1.01 11.98 10.14
CA ALA A 146 2.07 11.38 9.32
C ALA A 146 1.50 10.33 8.37
N LYS A 147 0.67 9.41 8.88
CA LYS A 147 0.05 8.36 8.09
C LYS A 147 -0.90 8.91 7.02
N PHE A 148 -1.66 9.96 7.33
CA PHE A 148 -2.52 10.62 6.35
C PHE A 148 -1.69 11.20 5.20
N PHE A 149 -0.65 11.99 5.49
CA PHE A 149 0.19 12.60 4.45
C PHE A 149 1.03 11.56 3.69
N TYR A 150 1.48 10.50 4.35
CA TYR A 150 2.13 9.36 3.71
C TYR A 150 1.25 8.74 2.63
N HIS A 151 0.03 8.34 2.98
CA HIS A 151 -0.89 7.76 2.00
C HIS A 151 -1.35 8.76 0.95
N SER A 152 -1.47 10.04 1.30
CA SER A 152 -1.78 11.11 0.35
C SER A 152 -0.68 11.25 -0.70
N SER A 153 0.59 11.16 -0.31
CA SER A 153 1.72 11.20 -1.26
C SER A 153 1.69 10.04 -2.25
N LEU A 154 1.25 8.84 -1.80
CA LEU A 154 1.15 7.66 -2.65
C LEU A 154 0.11 7.82 -3.77
N VAL A 155 -0.99 8.54 -3.54
CA VAL A 155 -1.99 8.82 -4.60
C VAL A 155 -1.34 9.55 -5.78
N PHE A 156 -0.45 10.51 -5.49
CA PHE A 156 0.29 11.23 -6.54
C PHE A 156 1.41 10.37 -7.14
N TYR A 157 2.13 9.62 -6.30
CA TYR A 157 3.24 8.77 -6.69
C TYR A 157 2.81 7.67 -7.68
N ASP A 158 1.71 6.99 -7.42
CA ASP A 158 1.20 5.91 -8.28
C ASP A 158 0.90 6.39 -9.71
N THR A 159 0.48 7.64 -9.87
CA THR A 159 0.21 8.21 -11.20
C THR A 159 1.49 8.52 -12.00
N ILE A 160 2.66 8.59 -11.34
CA ILE A 160 3.95 8.86 -12.01
C ILE A 160 4.35 7.71 -12.93
N LEU A 161 4.06 6.46 -12.54
CA LEU A 161 4.41 5.27 -13.31
C LEU A 161 3.98 5.39 -14.78
N ALA A 162 2.79 5.95 -15.02
CA ALA A 162 2.27 6.15 -16.37
C ALA A 162 3.05 7.17 -17.22
N ASP A 163 3.84 8.04 -16.58
CA ASP A 163 4.66 9.05 -17.25
C ASP A 163 6.10 8.58 -17.52
N LEU A 164 6.53 7.46 -16.89
CA LEU A 164 7.90 6.98 -16.92
C LEU A 164 8.24 6.11 -18.14
N GLY A 165 7.26 5.39 -18.70
CA GLY A 165 7.48 4.43 -19.76
C GLY A 165 6.38 4.37 -20.80
N THR A 166 6.59 3.53 -21.84
CA THR A 166 5.57 3.15 -22.81
C THR A 166 4.61 2.12 -22.19
N LYS A 167 3.49 1.83 -22.88
CA LYS A 167 2.55 0.80 -22.43
C LYS A 167 3.21 -0.57 -22.22
N GLU A 168 4.17 -0.90 -23.07
CA GLU A 168 4.93 -2.16 -23.02
C GLU A 168 5.97 -2.19 -21.89
N GLU A 169 6.43 -1.01 -21.44
CA GLU A 169 7.42 -0.88 -20.36
C GLU A 169 6.77 -0.81 -18.97
N ILE A 170 5.53 -0.30 -18.86
CA ILE A 170 4.82 -0.10 -17.58
C ILE A 170 4.81 -1.35 -16.69
N PRO A 171 4.51 -2.57 -17.20
CA PRO A 171 4.54 -3.77 -16.35
C PRO A 171 5.91 -4.05 -15.74
N LEU A 172 6.97 -3.88 -16.52
CA LEU A 172 8.34 -4.09 -16.07
C LEU A 172 8.76 -3.06 -15.02
N LEU A 173 8.43 -1.78 -15.27
CA LEU A 173 8.70 -0.70 -14.34
C LEU A 173 7.92 -0.87 -13.04
N SER A 174 6.64 -1.28 -13.11
CA SER A 174 5.83 -1.58 -11.94
C SER A 174 6.45 -2.72 -11.11
N GLY A 175 6.86 -3.82 -11.75
CA GLY A 175 7.52 -4.94 -11.09
C GLY A 175 8.83 -4.55 -10.42
N PHE A 176 9.67 -3.77 -11.13
CA PHE A 176 10.93 -3.25 -10.60
C PHE A 176 10.71 -2.33 -9.38
N GLY A 177 9.79 -1.36 -9.47
CA GLY A 177 9.50 -0.44 -8.38
C GLY A 177 9.05 -1.17 -7.12
N ILE A 178 8.08 -2.10 -7.25
CA ILE A 178 7.58 -2.90 -6.13
C ILE A 178 8.68 -3.78 -5.52
N ALA A 179 9.53 -4.41 -6.35
CA ALA A 179 10.66 -5.21 -5.85
C ALA A 179 11.65 -4.37 -5.04
N ILE A 180 12.03 -3.20 -5.54
CA ILE A 180 12.89 -2.24 -4.82
C ILE A 180 12.19 -1.74 -3.55
N GLY A 181 10.88 -1.52 -3.58
CA GLY A 181 10.09 -1.19 -2.40
C GLY A 181 10.23 -2.24 -1.29
N TYR A 182 10.03 -3.52 -1.60
CA TYR A 182 10.18 -4.59 -0.60
C TYR A 182 11.63 -4.73 -0.07
N ILE A 183 12.65 -4.44 -0.89
CA ILE A 183 14.03 -4.34 -0.40
C ILE A 183 14.15 -3.20 0.62
N GLY A 184 13.40 -2.09 0.42
CA GLY A 184 13.29 -1.00 1.40
C GLY A 184 12.75 -1.48 2.75
N THR A 185 11.79 -2.40 2.77
CA THR A 185 11.31 -3.02 4.01
C THR A 185 12.45 -3.72 4.77
N LEU A 186 13.26 -4.53 4.05
CA LEU A 186 14.39 -5.22 4.69
C LEU A 186 15.45 -4.24 5.21
N ALA A 187 15.75 -3.18 4.45
CA ALA A 187 16.65 -2.12 4.89
C ALA A 187 16.09 -1.36 6.09
N GLY A 188 14.79 -1.07 6.11
CA GLY A 188 14.11 -0.42 7.23
C GLY A 188 14.22 -1.21 8.53
N LEU A 189 14.11 -2.53 8.46
CA LEU A 189 14.22 -3.40 9.62
C LEU A 189 15.60 -3.32 10.31
N THR A 190 16.65 -2.84 9.65
CA THR A 190 17.95 -2.62 10.29
C THR A 190 17.89 -1.61 11.43
N VAL A 191 16.90 -0.71 11.47
CA VAL A 191 16.65 0.21 12.57
C VAL A 191 16.37 -0.56 13.88
N TYR A 192 15.79 -1.76 13.79
CA TYR A 192 15.58 -2.62 14.96
C TYR A 192 16.88 -2.97 15.68
N LEU A 193 18.00 -3.09 14.97
CA LEU A 193 19.31 -3.34 15.56
C LEU A 193 19.80 -2.18 16.44
N LEU A 194 19.30 -0.95 16.21
CA LEU A 194 19.62 0.23 16.99
C LEU A 194 18.77 0.36 18.25
N VAL A 195 17.56 -0.20 18.24
CA VAL A 195 16.53 -0.01 19.27
C VAL A 195 16.44 -1.24 20.20
N GLY A 196 16.58 -2.43 19.64
CA GLY A 196 16.41 -3.68 20.40
C GLY A 196 14.95 -3.94 20.78
N ASN A 197 14.74 -4.45 22.01
CA ASN A 197 13.43 -4.89 22.50
C ASN A 197 12.73 -3.90 23.45
N GLN A 198 13.27 -2.70 23.62
CA GLN A 198 12.77 -1.66 24.53
C GLN A 198 12.96 -0.29 23.90
N ASP A 199 12.28 0.73 24.45
CA ASP A 199 12.40 2.12 23.97
C ASP A 199 12.07 2.28 22.48
N PHE A 200 11.00 1.65 21.99
CA PHE A 200 10.62 1.64 20.57
C PHE A 200 10.47 3.02 19.95
N HIS A 201 10.24 4.06 20.76
CA HIS A 201 10.20 5.45 20.30
C HIS A 201 11.52 5.91 19.65
N ARG A 202 12.66 5.33 20.05
CA ARG A 202 13.98 5.67 19.48
C ARG A 202 14.09 5.30 17.98
N ALA A 203 13.20 4.44 17.48
CA ALA A 203 13.14 4.10 16.06
C ALA A 203 12.51 5.18 15.19
N PHE A 204 11.73 6.11 15.74
CA PHE A 204 10.95 7.07 14.94
C PHE A 204 11.86 8.02 14.15
N ILE A 205 12.84 8.65 14.81
CA ILE A 205 13.75 9.59 14.15
C ILE A 205 14.63 8.91 13.09
N PRO A 206 15.34 7.78 13.37
CA PRO A 206 16.10 7.08 12.34
C PRO A 206 15.25 6.64 11.14
N SER A 207 14.03 6.15 11.37
CA SER A 207 13.11 5.75 10.30
C SER A 207 12.69 6.96 9.45
N ALA A 208 12.41 8.12 10.07
CA ALA A 208 12.09 9.36 9.37
C ALA A 208 13.26 9.85 8.51
N LEU A 209 14.49 9.79 9.04
CA LEU A 209 15.70 10.19 8.32
C LEU A 209 16.00 9.26 7.13
N LEU A 210 15.81 7.95 7.29
CA LEU A 210 15.95 7.00 6.18
C LEU A 210 14.87 7.26 5.11
N PHE A 211 13.62 7.49 5.53
CA PHE A 211 12.55 7.86 4.59
C PHE A 211 12.90 9.11 3.82
N LEU A 212 13.38 10.15 4.49
CA LEU A 212 13.82 11.39 3.83
C LEU A 212 14.99 11.13 2.87
N LEU A 213 16.05 10.46 3.35
CA LEU A 213 17.28 10.21 2.59
C LEU A 213 16.97 9.54 1.25
N PHE A 214 16.19 8.45 1.27
CA PHE A 214 15.85 7.71 0.06
C PHE A 214 14.75 8.35 -0.80
N SER A 215 14.00 9.34 -0.24
CA SER A 215 13.08 10.19 -1.01
C SER A 215 13.78 11.31 -1.78
N LEU A 216 14.94 11.79 -1.30
CA LEU A 216 15.66 12.91 -1.91
C LEU A 216 15.99 12.71 -3.40
N PRO A 217 16.47 11.54 -3.87
CA PRO A 217 16.76 11.36 -5.29
C PRO A 217 15.56 11.64 -6.19
N TYR A 218 14.38 11.18 -5.79
CA TYR A 218 13.15 11.47 -6.52
C TYR A 218 12.84 12.97 -6.52
N LEU A 219 12.93 13.62 -5.36
CA LEU A 219 12.63 15.05 -5.22
C LEU A 219 13.63 15.95 -5.95
N LEU A 220 14.88 15.53 -6.10
CA LEU A 220 15.91 16.32 -6.76
C LEU A 220 15.95 16.05 -8.28
N PHE A 221 16.00 14.80 -8.71
CA PHE A 221 16.35 14.44 -10.08
C PHE A 221 15.17 14.20 -11.00
N THR A 222 13.93 13.96 -10.48
CA THR A 222 12.78 13.77 -11.35
C THR A 222 12.29 15.09 -11.92
N LYS A 223 12.18 15.19 -13.25
CA LYS A 223 11.61 16.35 -13.93
C LYS A 223 10.11 16.13 -14.12
N GLU A 224 9.31 17.13 -13.76
CA GLU A 224 7.86 17.11 -13.91
C GLU A 224 7.46 17.69 -15.26
N LYS A 225 6.62 16.96 -16.02
CA LYS A 225 5.96 17.52 -17.21
C LYS A 225 4.83 18.42 -16.73
N ARG A 226 5.01 19.74 -16.81
CA ARG A 226 3.96 20.70 -16.47
C ARG A 226 2.85 20.63 -17.53
N LYS A 227 1.61 20.40 -17.08
CA LYS A 227 0.44 20.72 -17.90
C LYS A 227 0.26 22.25 -17.92
N PRO A 228 -0.26 22.85 -19.01
CA PRO A 228 -0.63 24.25 -19.01
C PRO A 228 -1.55 24.53 -17.83
N GLU A 229 -1.36 25.67 -17.17
CA GLU A 229 -2.25 26.06 -16.06
C GLU A 229 -3.68 26.23 -16.61
N PRO A 230 -4.70 25.64 -15.95
CA PRO A 230 -6.07 25.84 -16.37
C PRO A 230 -6.42 27.33 -16.33
N LYS A 231 -7.06 27.82 -17.37
CA LYS A 231 -7.49 29.22 -17.51
C LYS A 231 -8.47 29.66 -16.41
N GLU A 232 -9.16 28.71 -15.78
CA GLU A 232 -10.08 28.94 -14.67
C GLU A 232 -9.56 28.32 -13.36
N LYS A 233 -9.49 29.13 -12.31
CA LYS A 233 -9.19 28.67 -10.93
C LYS A 233 -10.47 28.07 -10.33
N LYS A 234 -10.67 26.80 -10.51
CA LYS A 234 -11.78 26.07 -9.86
C LYS A 234 -11.42 25.78 -8.39
N SER A 235 -12.40 25.88 -7.48
CA SER A 235 -12.24 25.51 -6.09
C SER A 235 -11.80 24.05 -5.93
N PHE A 236 -10.96 23.74 -4.93
CA PHE A 236 -10.55 22.38 -4.61
C PHE A 236 -11.76 21.45 -4.41
N PHE A 237 -12.73 21.88 -3.61
CA PHE A 237 -13.92 21.09 -3.29
C PHE A 237 -14.89 20.92 -4.49
N SER A 238 -14.80 21.74 -5.54
CA SER A 238 -15.58 21.51 -6.76
C SER A 238 -15.19 20.18 -7.45
N GLY A 239 -14.06 19.59 -7.06
CA GLY A 239 -13.65 18.25 -7.48
C GLY A 239 -14.66 17.16 -7.15
N TYR A 240 -15.39 17.27 -6.02
CA TYR A 240 -16.46 16.31 -5.72
C TYR A 240 -17.55 16.29 -6.79
N ARG A 241 -17.86 17.43 -7.39
CA ARG A 241 -18.82 17.51 -8.50
C ARG A 241 -18.33 16.76 -9.75
N GLU A 242 -17.03 16.83 -10.04
CA GLU A 242 -16.42 16.09 -11.15
C GLU A 242 -16.47 14.59 -10.89
N ILE A 243 -16.17 14.15 -9.65
CA ILE A 243 -16.27 12.75 -9.23
C ILE A 243 -17.71 12.23 -9.36
N VAL A 244 -18.71 13.01 -8.89
CA VAL A 244 -20.13 12.64 -9.01
C VAL A 244 -20.53 12.53 -10.49
N GLN A 245 -20.01 13.41 -11.36
CA GLN A 245 -20.26 13.33 -12.78
C GLN A 245 -19.65 12.05 -13.39
N THR A 246 -18.42 11.68 -13.01
CA THR A 246 -17.79 10.43 -13.46
C THR A 246 -18.58 9.19 -13.03
N PHE A 247 -19.18 9.20 -11.82
CA PHE A 247 -20.10 8.14 -11.40
C PHE A 247 -21.41 8.13 -12.20
N LYS A 248 -21.95 9.27 -12.58
CA LYS A 248 -23.14 9.35 -13.47
C LYS A 248 -22.83 8.79 -14.86
N ASP A 249 -21.61 9.03 -15.36
CA ASP A 249 -21.15 8.55 -16.65
C ASP A 249 -20.56 7.11 -16.59
N ILE A 250 -20.97 6.32 -15.60
CA ILE A 250 -20.43 4.96 -15.31
C ILE A 250 -20.46 4.03 -16.54
N ARG A 251 -21.42 4.24 -17.45
CA ARG A 251 -21.51 3.44 -18.68
C ARG A 251 -20.32 3.62 -19.61
N LEU A 252 -19.73 4.82 -19.64
CA LEU A 252 -18.55 5.14 -20.45
C LEU A 252 -17.28 4.51 -19.88
N TYR A 253 -17.24 4.31 -18.56
CA TYR A 253 -16.07 3.82 -17.82
C TYR A 253 -16.31 2.44 -17.17
N LYS A 254 -17.29 1.69 -17.66
CA LYS A 254 -17.69 0.39 -17.11
C LYS A 254 -16.51 -0.56 -16.84
N PRO A 255 -15.50 -0.73 -17.74
CA PRO A 255 -14.36 -1.60 -17.44
C PRO A 255 -13.56 -1.17 -16.22
N VAL A 256 -13.35 0.14 -16.06
CA VAL A 256 -12.61 0.72 -14.92
C VAL A 256 -13.36 0.44 -13.61
N PHE A 257 -14.66 0.72 -13.57
CA PHE A 257 -15.48 0.48 -12.36
C PHE A 257 -15.60 -1.00 -12.02
N LEU A 258 -15.77 -1.88 -13.00
CA LEU A 258 -15.77 -3.32 -12.76
C LEU A 258 -14.43 -3.79 -12.18
N PHE A 259 -13.32 -3.24 -12.69
CA PHE A 259 -12.01 -3.55 -12.13
C PHE A 259 -11.85 -3.02 -10.69
N MET A 260 -12.33 -1.83 -10.39
CA MET A 260 -12.30 -1.28 -9.02
C MET A 260 -13.11 -2.14 -8.05
N ILE A 261 -14.28 -2.66 -8.46
CA ILE A 261 -15.08 -3.57 -7.64
C ILE A 261 -14.34 -4.92 -7.47
N ALA A 262 -13.76 -5.46 -8.52
CA ALA A 262 -12.95 -6.67 -8.43
C ALA A 262 -11.75 -6.47 -7.49
N TYR A 263 -11.05 -5.35 -7.64
CA TYR A 263 -9.91 -4.98 -6.80
C TYR A 263 -10.33 -4.78 -5.34
N PHE A 264 -11.50 -4.22 -5.07
CA PHE A 264 -12.04 -4.12 -3.71
C PHE A 264 -12.02 -5.49 -3.02
N PHE A 265 -12.57 -6.53 -3.63
CA PHE A 265 -12.63 -7.86 -3.05
C PHE A 265 -11.25 -8.53 -2.97
N LEU A 266 -10.41 -8.39 -3.99
CA LEU A 266 -9.07 -8.96 -4.00
C LEU A 266 -8.17 -8.30 -2.94
N ASN A 267 -8.21 -6.97 -2.85
CA ASN A 267 -7.43 -6.23 -1.86
C ASN A 267 -7.93 -6.45 -0.44
N ASP A 268 -9.25 -6.65 -0.26
CA ASP A 268 -9.84 -6.97 1.04
C ASP A 268 -9.34 -8.32 1.58
N ALA A 269 -9.39 -9.36 0.75
CA ALA A 269 -8.85 -10.66 1.10
C ALA A 269 -7.35 -10.58 1.44
N LEU A 270 -6.58 -9.83 0.65
CA LEU A 270 -5.15 -9.64 0.83
C LEU A 270 -4.81 -8.87 2.12
N ALA A 271 -5.45 -7.72 2.32
CA ALA A 271 -5.19 -6.87 3.49
C ALA A 271 -5.60 -7.56 4.80
N THR A 272 -6.73 -8.27 4.78
CA THR A 272 -7.22 -9.03 5.94
C THR A 272 -6.32 -10.22 6.25
N ALA A 273 -5.86 -10.97 5.23
CA ALA A 273 -4.91 -12.06 5.44
C ALA A 273 -3.62 -11.54 6.09
N ILE A 274 -3.06 -10.41 5.62
CA ILE A 274 -1.87 -9.80 6.23
C ILE A 274 -2.13 -9.45 7.69
N ALA A 275 -3.25 -8.80 7.99
CA ALA A 275 -3.59 -8.34 9.35
C ALA A 275 -3.80 -9.52 10.32
N MET A 276 -4.39 -10.62 9.85
CA MET A 276 -4.75 -11.77 10.70
C MET A 276 -3.69 -12.87 10.73
N MET A 277 -2.71 -12.85 9.82
CA MET A 277 -1.72 -13.93 9.66
C MET A 277 -0.93 -14.23 10.94
N ALA A 278 -0.53 -13.21 11.68
CA ALA A 278 0.23 -13.36 12.92
C ALA A 278 -0.58 -14.17 13.97
N VAL A 279 -1.84 -13.77 14.18
CA VAL A 279 -2.72 -14.46 15.14
C VAL A 279 -3.05 -15.86 14.64
N TYR A 280 -3.45 -15.97 13.36
CA TYR A 280 -3.82 -17.26 12.75
C TYR A 280 -2.69 -18.28 12.80
N SER A 281 -1.47 -17.90 12.46
CA SER A 281 -0.31 -18.79 12.47
C SER A 281 0.02 -19.31 13.86
N LYS A 282 -0.18 -18.51 14.91
CA LYS A 282 0.05 -18.91 16.30
C LYS A 282 -1.08 -19.81 16.81
N THR A 283 -2.32 -19.42 16.62
CA THR A 283 -3.50 -20.09 17.22
C THR A 283 -3.85 -21.38 16.49
N VAL A 284 -3.79 -21.40 15.15
CA VAL A 284 -4.27 -22.53 14.34
C VAL A 284 -3.14 -23.48 13.93
N ILE A 285 -1.98 -22.93 13.55
CA ILE A 285 -0.84 -23.71 13.06
C ILE A 285 0.15 -24.05 14.17
N GLY A 286 0.11 -23.32 15.29
CA GLY A 286 1.03 -23.51 16.42
C GLY A 286 2.45 -23.00 16.12
N PHE A 287 2.59 -21.89 15.40
CA PHE A 287 3.88 -21.25 15.18
C PHE A 287 4.32 -20.48 16.44
N THR A 288 5.61 -20.54 16.73
CA THR A 288 6.23 -19.59 17.68
C THR A 288 6.34 -18.21 17.02
N THR A 289 6.55 -17.17 17.84
CA THR A 289 6.79 -15.80 17.34
C THR A 289 7.96 -15.77 16.36
N GLY A 290 9.08 -16.46 16.68
CA GLY A 290 10.24 -16.53 15.78
C GLY A 290 9.92 -17.23 14.44
N GLN A 291 9.14 -18.30 14.47
CA GLN A 291 8.69 -18.98 13.23
C GLN A 291 7.80 -18.07 12.38
N PHE A 292 6.93 -17.27 13.01
CA PHE A 292 6.11 -16.29 12.28
C PHE A 292 6.98 -15.19 11.66
N VAL A 293 7.94 -14.63 12.41
CA VAL A 293 8.85 -13.59 11.88
C VAL A 293 9.64 -14.13 10.69
N LEU A 294 10.13 -15.36 10.78
CA LEU A 294 10.84 -16.01 9.68
C LEU A 294 9.92 -16.22 8.46
N LEU A 295 8.66 -16.65 8.67
CA LEU A 295 7.65 -16.76 7.61
C LEU A 295 7.41 -15.42 6.93
N TYR A 296 7.30 -14.35 7.71
CA TYR A 296 7.11 -12.99 7.20
C TYR A 296 8.29 -12.56 6.31
N LEU A 297 9.54 -12.83 6.75
CA LEU A 297 10.73 -12.55 5.96
C LEU A 297 10.75 -13.36 4.64
N VAL A 298 10.45 -14.66 4.70
CA VAL A 298 10.40 -15.52 3.50
C VAL A 298 9.30 -15.04 2.55
N SER A 299 8.13 -14.68 3.06
CA SER A 299 7.04 -14.10 2.25
C SER A 299 7.45 -12.78 1.62
N THR A 300 8.21 -11.93 2.32
CA THR A 300 8.74 -10.68 1.78
C THR A 300 9.74 -10.93 0.65
N VAL A 301 10.68 -11.86 0.82
CA VAL A 301 11.60 -12.27 -0.26
C VAL A 301 10.83 -12.84 -1.45
N SER A 302 9.81 -13.66 -1.20
CA SER A 302 8.93 -14.18 -2.25
C SER A 302 8.17 -13.07 -2.97
N SER A 303 7.78 -11.99 -2.25
CA SER A 303 7.15 -10.79 -2.86
C SER A 303 8.13 -10.02 -3.75
N ILE A 304 9.40 -9.90 -3.35
CA ILE A 304 10.44 -9.26 -4.17
C ILE A 304 10.59 -10.02 -5.49
N ILE A 305 10.83 -11.31 -5.41
CA ILE A 305 11.02 -12.17 -6.59
C ILE A 305 9.74 -12.18 -7.43
N GLY A 306 8.59 -12.38 -6.79
CA GLY A 306 7.29 -12.45 -7.44
C GLY A 306 6.94 -11.17 -8.18
N SER A 307 7.12 -10.00 -7.57
CA SER A 307 6.82 -8.71 -8.20
C SER A 307 7.69 -8.46 -9.43
N PHE A 308 8.99 -8.78 -9.35
CA PHE A 308 9.90 -8.62 -10.49
C PHE A 308 9.53 -9.57 -11.63
N LEU A 309 9.37 -10.85 -11.36
CA LEU A 309 8.99 -11.85 -12.37
C LEU A 309 7.62 -11.55 -12.99
N LEU A 310 6.65 -11.15 -12.18
CA LEU A 310 5.30 -10.82 -12.66
C LEU A 310 5.27 -9.53 -13.50
N GLY A 311 6.26 -8.66 -13.39
CA GLY A 311 6.45 -7.57 -14.34
C GLY A 311 6.66 -8.09 -15.78
N PHE A 312 7.53 -9.10 -15.97
CA PHE A 312 7.74 -9.75 -17.26
C PHE A 312 6.55 -10.57 -17.72
N VAL A 313 5.93 -11.31 -16.80
CA VAL A 313 4.73 -12.10 -17.09
C VAL A 313 3.60 -11.18 -17.56
N THR A 314 3.36 -10.07 -16.82
CA THR A 314 2.32 -9.08 -17.16
C THR A 314 2.57 -8.46 -18.54
N LYS A 315 3.83 -8.16 -18.88
CA LYS A 315 4.19 -7.70 -20.23
C LYS A 315 3.84 -8.71 -21.31
N LYS A 316 4.05 -10.02 -21.03
CA LYS A 316 3.85 -11.09 -22.01
C LYS A 316 2.37 -11.46 -22.21
N ILE A 317 1.60 -11.56 -21.13
CA ILE A 317 0.22 -12.05 -21.18
C ILE A 317 -0.85 -10.95 -21.09
N GLY A 318 -0.42 -9.69 -20.87
CA GLY A 318 -1.30 -8.54 -20.65
C GLY A 318 -1.78 -8.41 -19.19
N ALA A 319 -2.09 -7.19 -18.76
CA ALA A 319 -2.40 -6.88 -17.37
C ALA A 319 -3.68 -7.59 -16.89
N LYS A 320 -4.70 -7.72 -17.72
CA LYS A 320 -5.94 -8.44 -17.36
C LYS A 320 -5.67 -9.89 -16.96
N HIS A 321 -4.95 -10.64 -17.80
CA HIS A 321 -4.64 -12.05 -17.52
C HIS A 321 -3.67 -12.18 -16.34
N ALA A 322 -2.77 -11.23 -16.16
CA ALA A 322 -1.86 -11.19 -15.02
C ALA A 322 -2.63 -11.04 -13.68
N VAL A 323 -3.63 -10.15 -13.61
CA VAL A 323 -4.50 -10.02 -12.42
C VAL A 323 -5.23 -11.35 -12.14
N SER A 324 -5.75 -12.02 -13.17
CA SER A 324 -6.39 -13.33 -13.00
C SER A 324 -5.42 -14.39 -12.46
N LEU A 325 -4.20 -14.45 -13.01
CA LEU A 325 -3.15 -15.37 -12.55
C LEU A 325 -2.80 -15.14 -11.08
N VAL A 326 -2.56 -13.88 -10.72
CA VAL A 326 -2.19 -13.51 -9.36
C VAL A 326 -3.33 -13.79 -8.37
N ALA A 327 -4.58 -13.51 -8.75
CA ALA A 327 -5.75 -13.86 -7.95
C ALA A 327 -5.87 -15.39 -7.76
N ALA A 328 -5.59 -16.19 -8.78
CA ALA A 328 -5.58 -17.66 -8.68
C ALA A 328 -4.47 -18.14 -7.71
N ILE A 329 -3.27 -17.57 -7.79
CA ILE A 329 -2.18 -17.88 -6.84
C ILE A 329 -2.59 -17.53 -5.41
N MET A 330 -3.21 -16.36 -5.21
CA MET A 330 -3.70 -15.91 -3.90
C MET A 330 -4.77 -16.85 -3.35
N ILE A 331 -5.77 -17.23 -4.16
CA ILE A 331 -6.83 -18.18 -3.78
C ILE A 331 -6.22 -19.51 -3.37
N THR A 332 -5.25 -20.02 -4.13
CA THR A 332 -4.54 -21.27 -3.82
C THR A 332 -3.81 -21.15 -2.47
N ALA A 333 -3.07 -20.08 -2.25
CA ALA A 333 -2.34 -19.82 -1.01
C ALA A 333 -3.29 -19.75 0.21
N LEU A 334 -4.38 -19.00 0.09
CA LEU A 334 -5.39 -18.87 1.14
C LEU A 334 -6.10 -20.19 1.42
N THR A 335 -6.42 -20.99 0.39
CA THR A 335 -7.05 -22.31 0.53
C THR A 335 -6.13 -23.29 1.26
N ILE A 336 -4.85 -23.36 0.87
CA ILE A 336 -3.86 -24.18 1.59
C ILE A 336 -3.79 -23.72 3.04
N GLY A 337 -3.69 -22.40 3.30
CA GLY A 337 -3.62 -21.83 4.65
C GLY A 337 -4.84 -22.18 5.51
N ALA A 338 -6.07 -22.10 4.95
CA ALA A 338 -7.31 -22.41 5.65
C ALA A 338 -7.45 -23.91 5.98
N CYS A 339 -7.03 -24.81 5.06
CA CYS A 339 -7.26 -26.24 5.17
C CYS A 339 -6.13 -26.98 5.89
N THR A 340 -4.90 -26.46 5.87
CA THR A 340 -3.74 -27.20 6.41
C THR A 340 -3.64 -27.13 7.94
N THR A 341 -3.04 -28.18 8.51
CA THR A 341 -2.47 -28.21 9.87
C THR A 341 -0.95 -28.38 9.84
N SER A 342 -0.42 -28.69 8.65
CA SER A 342 1.01 -28.90 8.44
C SER A 342 1.77 -27.58 8.41
N LYS A 343 2.80 -27.45 9.24
CA LYS A 343 3.72 -26.29 9.24
C LYS A 343 4.40 -26.13 7.87
N VAL A 344 4.78 -27.25 7.22
CA VAL A 344 5.45 -27.20 5.90
C VAL A 344 4.52 -26.64 4.83
N LEU A 345 3.29 -27.13 4.76
CA LEU A 345 2.31 -26.60 3.79
C LEU A 345 1.98 -25.12 4.07
N PHE A 346 1.99 -24.71 5.34
CA PHE A 346 1.77 -23.30 5.70
C PHE A 346 2.94 -22.40 5.26
N TRP A 347 4.19 -22.92 5.28
CA TRP A 347 5.35 -22.22 4.70
C TRP A 347 5.19 -22.03 3.19
N ILE A 348 4.73 -23.06 2.48
CA ILE A 348 4.45 -22.97 1.03
C ILE A 348 3.34 -21.94 0.79
N ALA A 349 2.24 -22.00 1.55
CA ALA A 349 1.14 -21.03 1.47
C ALA A 349 1.63 -19.59 1.66
N GLY A 350 2.48 -19.34 2.68
CA GLY A 350 3.04 -18.02 2.93
C GLY A 350 3.94 -17.52 1.81
N SER A 351 4.72 -18.41 1.19
CA SER A 351 5.56 -18.05 0.03
C SER A 351 4.71 -17.71 -1.20
N LEU A 352 3.70 -18.52 -1.51
CA LEU A 352 2.75 -18.25 -2.60
C LEU A 352 1.96 -16.96 -2.36
N PHE A 353 1.55 -16.73 -1.11
CA PHE A 353 0.89 -15.49 -0.72
C PHE A 353 1.79 -14.28 -0.93
N GLY A 354 3.08 -14.37 -0.59
CA GLY A 354 4.08 -13.35 -0.86
C GLY A 354 4.19 -13.03 -2.35
N ILE A 355 4.30 -14.06 -3.22
CA ILE A 355 4.31 -13.87 -4.68
C ILE A 355 3.04 -13.16 -5.14
N SER A 356 1.87 -13.57 -4.64
CA SER A 356 0.60 -12.96 -5.01
C SER A 356 0.49 -11.51 -4.54
N LEU A 357 1.02 -11.19 -3.36
CA LEU A 357 1.05 -9.84 -2.81
C LEU A 357 1.81 -8.89 -3.74
N GLY A 358 3.07 -9.23 -4.08
CA GLY A 358 3.86 -8.44 -5.02
C GLY A 358 3.22 -8.33 -6.39
N GLY A 359 2.72 -9.45 -6.91
CA GLY A 359 2.05 -9.51 -8.21
C GLY A 359 0.75 -8.71 -8.29
N THR A 360 -0.04 -8.67 -7.23
CA THR A 360 -1.28 -7.89 -7.17
C THR A 360 -0.99 -6.42 -7.41
N TRP A 361 0.03 -5.86 -6.75
CA TRP A 361 0.43 -4.47 -6.94
C TRP A 361 0.90 -4.20 -8.36
N VAL A 362 1.73 -5.10 -8.93
CA VAL A 362 2.26 -4.97 -10.30
C VAL A 362 1.13 -4.98 -11.33
N ALA A 363 0.32 -6.01 -11.31
CA ALA A 363 -0.72 -6.23 -12.31
C ALA A 363 -1.86 -5.20 -12.18
N SER A 364 -2.26 -4.86 -10.96
CA SER A 364 -3.35 -3.90 -10.73
C SER A 364 -2.97 -2.48 -11.13
N ARG A 365 -1.74 -2.02 -10.80
CA ARG A 365 -1.23 -0.71 -11.27
C ARG A 365 -1.16 -0.64 -12.79
N THR A 366 -0.71 -1.71 -13.43
CA THR A 366 -0.65 -1.78 -14.89
C THR A 366 -2.06 -1.71 -15.50
N LEU A 367 -2.98 -2.52 -14.98
CA LEU A 367 -4.34 -2.60 -15.53
C LEU A 367 -5.12 -1.29 -15.35
N ILE A 368 -5.02 -0.62 -14.21
CA ILE A 368 -5.69 0.67 -14.01
C ILE A 368 -5.17 1.73 -14.99
N ILE A 369 -3.86 1.71 -15.32
CA ILE A 369 -3.28 2.61 -16.32
C ILE A 369 -3.84 2.32 -17.72
N GLU A 370 -3.94 1.03 -18.08
CA GLU A 370 -4.46 0.62 -19.40
C GLU A 370 -5.93 0.97 -19.59
N LEU A 371 -6.74 0.82 -18.53
CA LEU A 371 -8.18 1.06 -18.57
C LEU A 371 -8.56 2.54 -18.52
N THR A 372 -7.67 3.40 -18.02
CA THR A 372 -8.00 4.78 -17.68
C THR A 372 -7.62 5.76 -18.80
N PRO A 373 -8.53 6.68 -19.21
CA PRO A 373 -8.19 7.74 -20.15
C PRO A 373 -7.11 8.68 -19.59
N GLU A 374 -6.21 9.18 -20.44
CA GLU A 374 -5.09 10.03 -19.98
C GLU A 374 -5.54 11.29 -19.24
N HIS A 375 -6.62 11.93 -19.72
CA HIS A 375 -7.14 13.18 -19.15
C HIS A 375 -7.85 13.02 -17.80
N LYS A 376 -8.22 11.77 -17.40
CA LYS A 376 -8.88 11.44 -16.12
C LYS A 376 -8.05 10.46 -15.26
N ARG A 377 -6.78 10.28 -15.58
CA ARG A 377 -5.91 9.28 -14.92
C ARG A 377 -5.78 9.54 -13.42
N GLY A 378 -5.62 10.80 -13.01
CA GLY A 378 -5.54 11.15 -11.59
C GLY A 378 -6.83 10.85 -10.84
N GLU A 379 -7.99 11.22 -11.40
CA GLU A 379 -9.30 10.95 -10.80
C GLU A 379 -9.51 9.45 -10.57
N PHE A 380 -9.23 8.61 -11.58
CA PHE A 380 -9.39 7.16 -11.46
C PHE A 380 -8.36 6.52 -10.52
N PHE A 381 -7.14 7.02 -10.44
CA PHE A 381 -6.18 6.58 -9.42
C PHE A 381 -6.64 6.96 -8.01
N GLY A 382 -7.24 8.14 -7.82
CA GLY A 382 -7.86 8.53 -6.57
C GLY A 382 -8.99 7.58 -6.15
N LEU A 383 -9.88 7.23 -7.08
CA LEU A 383 -10.97 6.28 -6.85
C LEU A 383 -10.46 4.85 -6.61
N PHE A 384 -9.41 4.44 -7.31
CA PHE A 384 -8.76 3.15 -7.12
C PHE A 384 -8.13 3.04 -5.72
N ALA A 385 -7.40 4.07 -5.29
CA ALA A 385 -6.84 4.14 -3.95
C ALA A 385 -7.94 4.14 -2.86
N LEU A 386 -9.04 4.87 -3.10
CA LEU A 386 -10.21 4.88 -2.22
C LEU A 386 -10.83 3.48 -2.08
N SER A 387 -11.03 2.76 -3.21
CA SER A 387 -11.53 1.39 -3.21
C SER A 387 -10.68 0.47 -2.32
N GLY A 388 -9.34 0.55 -2.45
CA GLY A 388 -8.42 -0.21 -1.60
C GLY A 388 -8.46 0.17 -0.12
N LYS A 389 -8.77 1.42 0.23
CA LYS A 389 -8.88 1.85 1.63
C LYS A 389 -10.20 1.44 2.28
N ILE A 390 -11.29 1.49 1.55
CA ILE A 390 -12.60 1.04 2.05
C ILE A 390 -12.58 -0.48 2.22
N SER A 391 -12.00 -1.23 1.29
CA SER A 391 -11.91 -2.68 1.35
C SER A 391 -11.22 -3.16 2.62
N SER A 392 -10.12 -2.51 3.02
CA SER A 392 -9.36 -2.89 4.22
C SER A 392 -10.13 -2.80 5.55
N ILE A 393 -11.37 -2.33 5.53
CA ILE A 393 -12.26 -2.29 6.71
C ILE A 393 -13.20 -3.49 6.72
N PHE A 394 -13.70 -3.89 5.54
CA PHE A 394 -14.76 -4.91 5.44
C PHE A 394 -14.29 -6.31 5.85
N GLY A 395 -13.15 -6.76 5.34
CA GLY A 395 -12.63 -8.11 5.61
C GLY A 395 -12.31 -8.38 7.08
N PRO A 396 -11.61 -7.47 7.81
CA PRO A 396 -11.40 -7.66 9.25
C PRO A 396 -12.71 -7.74 10.04
N VAL A 397 -13.74 -6.95 9.67
CA VAL A 397 -15.07 -7.03 10.31
C VAL A 397 -15.71 -8.39 10.02
N LEU A 398 -15.68 -8.87 8.78
CA LEU A 398 -16.19 -10.18 8.40
C LEU A 398 -15.46 -11.31 9.15
N TYR A 399 -14.12 -11.26 9.18
CA TYR A 399 -13.29 -12.22 9.89
C TYR A 399 -13.63 -12.26 11.39
N GLY A 400 -13.67 -11.09 12.04
CA GLY A 400 -14.00 -10.95 13.45
C GLY A 400 -15.41 -11.42 13.77
N SER A 401 -16.38 -11.12 12.91
CA SER A 401 -17.78 -11.57 13.08
C SER A 401 -17.88 -13.10 13.02
N ILE A 402 -17.20 -13.75 12.07
CA ILE A 402 -17.18 -15.21 11.95
C ILE A 402 -16.54 -15.84 13.21
N THR A 403 -15.41 -15.33 13.65
CA THR A 403 -14.73 -15.85 14.85
C THR A 403 -15.56 -15.68 16.11
N LEU A 404 -16.34 -14.59 16.22
CA LEU A 404 -17.23 -14.33 17.34
C LEU A 404 -18.46 -15.24 17.32
N LEU A 405 -19.13 -15.35 16.16
CA LEU A 405 -20.34 -16.14 15.99
C LEU A 405 -20.11 -17.64 16.22
N PHE A 406 -18.96 -18.13 15.80
CA PHE A 406 -18.59 -19.55 15.89
C PHE A 406 -17.52 -19.83 16.96
N ARG A 407 -17.38 -18.95 17.96
CA ARG A 407 -16.35 -19.04 19.01
C ARG A 407 -16.28 -20.41 19.70
N ASP A 408 -17.43 -21.07 19.84
CA ASP A 408 -17.54 -22.35 20.52
C ASP A 408 -16.88 -23.50 19.72
N LEU A 409 -16.60 -23.28 18.43
CA LEU A 409 -15.86 -24.23 17.57
C LEU A 409 -14.33 -24.08 17.67
N GLY A 410 -13.80 -23.19 18.53
CA GLY A 410 -12.37 -23.00 18.74
C GLY A 410 -11.59 -22.71 17.45
N ASN A 411 -10.55 -23.48 17.16
CA ASN A 411 -9.70 -23.29 15.96
C ASN A 411 -10.47 -23.40 14.64
N MET A 412 -11.60 -24.12 14.62
CA MET A 412 -12.43 -24.24 13.40
C MET A 412 -13.06 -22.89 13.04
N ALA A 413 -13.48 -22.08 14.03
CA ALA A 413 -13.98 -20.74 13.78
C ALA A 413 -12.94 -19.85 13.07
N SER A 414 -11.68 -19.91 13.52
CA SER A 414 -10.58 -19.19 12.87
C SER A 414 -10.32 -19.69 11.44
N ARG A 415 -10.44 -21.01 11.18
CA ARG A 415 -10.30 -21.57 9.83
C ARG A 415 -11.45 -21.14 8.91
N MET A 416 -12.69 -21.13 9.42
CA MET A 416 -13.84 -20.62 8.67
C MET A 416 -13.67 -19.14 8.36
N ALA A 417 -13.23 -18.36 9.31
CA ALA A 417 -12.94 -16.94 9.12
C ALA A 417 -11.82 -16.71 8.07
N PHE A 418 -10.75 -17.51 8.12
CA PHE A 418 -9.68 -17.44 7.11
C PHE A 418 -10.17 -17.95 5.75
N GLY A 419 -11.01 -18.98 5.73
CA GLY A 419 -11.69 -19.51 4.54
C GLY A 419 -12.62 -18.48 3.87
N SER A 420 -13.25 -17.57 4.62
CA SER A 420 -14.06 -16.50 4.04
C SER A 420 -13.25 -15.56 3.11
N LEU A 421 -11.95 -15.44 3.34
CA LEU A 421 -11.05 -14.67 2.46
C LEU A 421 -10.89 -15.33 1.09
N VAL A 422 -10.96 -16.66 1.03
CA VAL A 422 -10.99 -17.41 -0.25
C VAL A 422 -12.23 -17.02 -1.04
N LEU A 423 -13.39 -16.93 -0.39
CA LEU A 423 -14.64 -16.52 -1.02
C LEU A 423 -14.56 -15.07 -1.53
N LEU A 424 -14.02 -14.17 -0.75
CA LEU A 424 -13.82 -12.77 -1.18
C LEU A 424 -12.92 -12.71 -2.40
N ALA A 425 -11.78 -13.40 -2.39
CA ALA A 425 -10.86 -13.43 -3.52
C ALA A 425 -11.50 -14.08 -4.76
N ALA A 426 -12.30 -15.13 -4.59
CA ALA A 426 -13.03 -15.80 -5.68
C ALA A 426 -14.09 -14.86 -6.30
N ILE A 427 -14.86 -14.13 -5.48
CA ILE A 427 -15.81 -13.11 -5.95
C ILE A 427 -15.07 -12.04 -6.75
N GLY A 428 -13.95 -11.53 -6.24
CA GLY A 428 -13.11 -10.59 -6.94
C GLY A 428 -12.64 -11.10 -8.30
N LEU A 429 -12.19 -12.35 -8.38
CA LEU A 429 -11.76 -12.98 -9.62
C LEU A 429 -12.92 -13.14 -10.63
N ILE A 430 -14.10 -13.59 -10.18
CA ILE A 430 -15.30 -13.73 -11.02
C ILE A 430 -15.71 -12.39 -11.62
N ILE A 431 -15.74 -11.33 -10.80
CA ILE A 431 -16.04 -9.97 -11.29
C ILE A 431 -14.98 -9.52 -12.28
N HIS A 432 -13.70 -9.80 -12.00
CA HIS A 432 -12.59 -9.42 -12.86
C HIS A 432 -12.65 -10.04 -14.25
N GLN A 433 -13.14 -11.29 -14.39
CA GLN A 433 -13.28 -11.93 -15.69
C GLN A 433 -14.19 -11.14 -16.65
N ASN A 434 -15.18 -10.41 -16.11
CA ASN A 434 -16.09 -9.57 -16.87
C ASN A 434 -15.48 -8.21 -17.28
N VAL A 435 -14.29 -7.86 -16.83
CA VAL A 435 -13.58 -6.66 -17.25
C VAL A 435 -13.15 -6.81 -18.70
N LYS A 436 -13.67 -5.96 -19.58
CA LYS A 436 -13.25 -5.90 -21.00
C LYS A 436 -12.05 -4.96 -21.08
N ALA A 437 -10.83 -5.49 -21.12
CA ALA A 437 -9.66 -4.71 -21.53
C ALA A 437 -9.74 -4.49 -23.06
N LYS A 438 -9.39 -3.30 -23.51
CA LYS A 438 -9.18 -3.10 -24.95
C LYS A 438 -7.98 -3.96 -25.36
N ALA A 439 -8.20 -4.86 -26.32
CA ALA A 439 -7.14 -5.62 -26.94
C ALA A 439 -6.13 -4.68 -27.61
#